data_5d7ad7a63e1bfa4e7c537f02c4b53d9a
#
_entry.id   5d7ad7a63e1bfa4e7c537f02c4b53d9a
#
_cell.length_a   1.000
_cell.length_b   1.000
_cell.length_c   1.000
_cell.angle_alpha   90.00
_cell.angle_beta   90.00
_cell.angle_gamma   90.00
#
_symmetry.space_group_name_H-M   'P 1'
#
loop_
_entity.id
_entity.type
_entity.pdbx_description
1 polymer ?
#
loop_
_entity_poly.entity_id
_entity_poly.type
_entity_poly.pdbx_seq_one_letter_code
_entity_poly.pdbx_strand_id
1 'polypeptide(L)'
;VSHILSSCTIVINGVDRAGQGQPGVSSQTEIPGKTISIATFKPQNNGTADVVINMSNFHNRYGGTDQSIILGSAEMLNQSFVFDLLFYNLTCTVLLLFSIFFIVLHLNYKKMPYILWFAFTTITISIRISVFYPHILAYIWPTIPWKLYFILRYSSMPLAALFFTIFIKKIFNMQYQYVYFGIVIMCILSTAFIVITPTLIISQYLYIQQAL
;
A
#
# COMPACT_ATOMS: atom_id res chain seq x y z
N VAL A 1 3.40 13.92 9.89
CA VAL A 1 3.41 14.33 8.49
C VAL A 1 2.74 13.27 7.65
N SER A 2 1.90 13.74 6.77
CA SER A 2 1.11 12.91 5.89
C SER A 2 1.95 12.19 4.82
N HIS A 3 1.33 11.23 4.20
CA HIS A 3 1.83 10.44 3.10
C HIS A 3 2.13 11.32 1.88
N ILE A 4 3.39 11.45 1.53
CA ILE A 4 3.84 12.06 0.27
C ILE A 4 4.09 10.92 -0.71
N LEU A 5 3.43 10.97 -1.87
CA LEU A 5 3.37 9.84 -2.81
C LEU A 5 4.65 9.63 -3.65
N SER A 6 5.73 10.38 -3.38
CA SER A 6 6.99 10.25 -4.09
C SER A 6 8.16 10.52 -3.15
N SER A 7 8.91 11.58 -3.35
CA SER A 7 10.05 11.92 -2.52
C SER A 7 9.92 13.29 -1.90
N CYS A 8 10.38 13.44 -0.67
CA CYS A 8 10.40 14.73 0.01
C CYS A 8 11.56 14.86 1.00
N THR A 9 11.96 16.12 1.22
CA THR A 9 12.83 16.54 2.32
C THR A 9 12.13 17.63 3.11
N ILE A 10 12.06 17.48 4.43
CA ILE A 10 11.44 18.43 5.34
C ILE A 10 12.55 19.21 6.04
N VAL A 11 12.63 20.48 5.71
CA VAL A 11 13.58 21.43 6.29
C VAL A 11 12.84 22.28 7.31
N ILE A 12 13.33 22.35 8.54
CA ILE A 12 12.75 23.18 9.60
C ILE A 12 13.82 24.08 10.14
N ASN A 13 13.55 25.39 10.11
CA ASN A 13 14.50 26.42 10.51
C ASN A 13 15.87 26.30 9.81
N GLY A 14 15.85 25.98 8.51
CA GLY A 14 17.05 25.81 7.69
C GLY A 14 17.82 24.50 7.90
N VAL A 15 17.30 23.57 8.71
CA VAL A 15 17.94 22.27 8.98
C VAL A 15 17.08 21.14 8.44
N ASP A 16 17.68 20.19 7.72
CA ASP A 16 17.03 18.97 7.28
C ASP A 16 16.66 18.10 8.48
N ARG A 17 15.38 17.85 8.69
CA ARG A 17 14.88 17.13 9.86
C ARG A 17 14.35 15.74 9.54
N ALA A 18 13.75 15.57 8.38
CA ALA A 18 13.20 14.29 7.94
C ALA A 18 13.00 14.30 6.44
N GLY A 19 12.77 13.13 5.88
CA GLY A 19 12.43 12.98 4.47
C GLY A 19 12.10 11.53 4.14
N GLN A 20 11.62 11.33 2.94
CA GLN A 20 11.49 10.01 2.35
C GLN A 20 11.96 10.03 0.91
N GLY A 21 12.70 9.00 0.50
CA GLY A 21 13.35 9.00 -0.82
C GLY A 21 14.38 10.13 -0.95
N GLN A 22 14.67 10.51 -2.18
CA GLN A 22 15.52 11.66 -2.49
C GLN A 22 14.83 12.48 -3.58
N PRO A 23 14.46 13.75 -3.31
CA PRO A 23 13.95 14.64 -4.33
C PRO A 23 14.99 14.85 -5.43
N GLY A 24 14.54 14.80 -6.69
CA GLY A 24 15.37 14.97 -7.87
C GLY A 24 14.79 15.97 -8.84
N VAL A 25 15.58 16.41 -9.81
CA VAL A 25 15.16 17.30 -10.90
C VAL A 25 14.70 16.53 -12.15
N SER A 26 14.81 15.22 -12.13
CA SER A 26 14.38 14.32 -13.21
C SER A 26 14.00 12.95 -12.67
N SER A 27 13.33 12.14 -13.48
CA SER A 27 12.99 10.74 -13.15
C SER A 27 14.20 9.84 -12.91
N GLN A 28 15.37 10.22 -13.39
CA GLN A 28 16.62 9.48 -13.20
C GLN A 28 17.31 9.82 -11.89
N THR A 29 17.12 11.03 -11.37
CA THR A 29 17.74 11.52 -10.14
C THR A 29 16.82 11.42 -8.93
N GLU A 30 15.52 11.27 -9.13
CA GLU A 30 14.58 11.07 -8.06
C GLU A 30 14.62 9.62 -7.55
N ILE A 31 14.70 9.44 -6.24
CA ILE A 31 14.51 8.15 -5.57
C ILE A 31 13.21 8.21 -4.79
N PRO A 32 12.14 7.51 -5.23
CA PRO A 32 10.85 7.56 -4.54
C PRO A 32 10.91 6.89 -3.16
N GLY A 33 10.28 7.52 -2.18
CA GLY A 33 10.16 7.02 -0.82
C GLY A 33 8.94 6.10 -0.65
N LYS A 34 8.95 5.30 0.43
CA LYS A 34 7.92 4.29 0.72
C LYS A 34 7.37 4.39 2.14
N THR A 35 7.90 5.29 2.94
CA THR A 35 7.59 5.42 4.37
C THR A 35 6.94 6.76 4.66
N ILE A 36 6.46 6.92 5.87
CA ILE A 36 5.94 8.20 6.37
C ILE A 36 7.09 9.01 6.93
N SER A 37 7.10 10.32 6.67
CA SER A 37 8.09 11.24 7.23
C SER A 37 7.54 11.93 8.48
N ILE A 38 8.22 11.76 9.59
CA ILE A 38 7.93 12.42 10.88
C ILE A 38 9.13 13.29 11.24
N ALA A 39 8.93 14.60 11.32
CA ALA A 39 9.96 15.54 11.72
C ALA A 39 9.68 16.09 13.13
N THR A 40 10.68 16.08 14.00
CA THR A 40 10.59 16.69 15.31
C THR A 40 11.47 17.92 15.37
N PHE A 41 10.98 18.99 16.02
CA PHE A 41 11.71 20.25 16.17
C PHE A 41 11.34 20.95 17.46
N LYS A 42 12.17 21.92 17.84
CA LYS A 42 11.85 22.88 18.89
C LYS A 42 11.56 24.21 18.22
N PRO A 43 10.49 24.92 18.63
CA PRO A 43 10.24 26.28 18.13
C PRO A 43 11.42 27.21 18.43
N GLN A 44 11.58 28.24 17.62
CA GLN A 44 12.51 29.33 17.89
C GLN A 44 12.08 30.13 19.14
N ASN A 45 12.93 31.01 19.62
CA ASN A 45 12.67 31.82 20.82
C ASN A 45 11.44 32.74 20.68
N ASN A 46 11.03 33.07 19.47
CA ASN A 46 9.83 33.84 19.16
C ASN A 46 8.55 32.97 19.03
N GLY A 47 8.63 31.66 19.29
CA GLY A 47 7.51 30.74 19.19
C GLY A 47 7.13 30.32 17.76
N THR A 48 7.89 30.74 16.75
CA THR A 48 7.65 30.40 15.33
C THR A 48 8.57 29.28 14.86
N ALA A 49 8.21 28.65 13.73
CA ALA A 49 9.07 27.70 13.02
C ALA A 49 8.82 27.85 11.51
N ASP A 50 9.88 28.00 10.73
CA ASP A 50 9.81 27.99 9.28
C ASP A 50 9.89 26.54 8.79
N VAL A 51 8.85 26.08 8.10
CA VAL A 51 8.78 24.73 7.55
C VAL A 51 8.77 24.79 6.04
N VAL A 52 9.80 24.22 5.44
CA VAL A 52 9.93 24.08 3.98
C VAL A 52 9.89 22.61 3.63
N ILE A 53 9.01 22.23 2.71
CA ILE A 53 8.91 20.85 2.23
C ILE A 53 9.28 20.85 0.75
N ASN A 54 10.47 20.32 0.45
CA ASN A 54 10.95 20.11 -0.91
C ASN A 54 10.42 18.76 -1.40
N MET A 55 9.67 18.76 -2.49
CA MET A 55 9.08 17.56 -3.07
C MET A 55 9.42 17.43 -4.54
N SER A 56 9.62 16.20 -5.00
CA SER A 56 9.61 15.87 -6.42
C SER A 56 8.71 14.67 -6.68
N ASN A 57 8.19 14.56 -7.91
CA ASN A 57 7.31 13.47 -8.30
C ASN A 57 7.39 13.20 -9.80
N PHE A 58 8.26 12.27 -10.17
CA PHE A 58 8.42 11.79 -11.55
C PHE A 58 7.91 10.36 -11.75
N HIS A 59 7.53 9.66 -10.67
CA HIS A 59 7.15 8.25 -10.70
C HIS A 59 5.67 8.00 -10.44
N ASN A 60 4.90 9.04 -10.02
CA ASN A 60 3.48 8.93 -9.75
C ASN A 60 2.73 10.12 -10.35
N ARG A 61 1.47 9.90 -10.76
CA ARG A 61 0.59 10.97 -11.26
C ARG A 61 0.25 12.01 -10.19
N TYR A 62 0.02 11.52 -8.96
CA TYR A 62 -0.36 12.38 -7.85
C TYR A 62 0.89 12.93 -7.19
N GLY A 63 1.09 14.24 -7.31
CA GLY A 63 2.13 14.97 -6.58
C GLY A 63 1.55 15.64 -5.34
N GLY A 64 2.43 15.95 -4.39
CA GLY A 64 2.04 16.63 -3.16
C GLY A 64 1.71 15.69 -2.01
N THR A 65 0.94 16.19 -1.05
CA THR A 65 0.51 15.45 0.13
C THR A 65 -0.85 14.81 -0.10
N ASP A 66 -0.96 13.51 0.12
CA ASP A 66 -2.23 12.77 0.02
C ASP A 66 -3.18 13.10 1.19
N GLN A 67 -2.63 13.51 2.31
CA GLN A 67 -3.36 13.90 3.51
C GLN A 67 -2.85 15.23 4.08
N SER A 68 -3.58 15.81 5.00
CA SER A 68 -3.18 17.03 5.69
C SER A 68 -1.91 16.82 6.50
N ILE A 69 -1.06 17.83 6.55
CA ILE A 69 0.10 17.85 7.45
C ILE A 69 -0.41 17.99 8.87
N ILE A 70 -0.08 17.03 9.74
CA ILE A 70 -0.50 17.04 11.14
C ILE A 70 0.63 17.63 11.99
N LEU A 71 0.32 18.64 12.77
CA LEU A 71 1.19 19.26 13.76
C LEU A 71 0.66 18.95 15.15
N GLY A 72 1.54 18.58 16.09
CA GLY A 72 1.16 18.26 17.47
C GLY A 72 2.37 17.99 18.33
N SER A 73 2.16 17.60 19.59
CA SER A 73 3.27 17.19 20.45
C SER A 73 3.94 15.93 19.89
N ALA A 74 5.26 15.88 19.94
CA ALA A 74 6.03 14.75 19.42
C ALA A 74 5.62 13.42 20.07
N GLU A 75 5.32 13.46 21.38
CA GLU A 75 4.87 12.30 22.13
C GLU A 75 3.52 11.77 21.63
N MET A 76 2.52 12.64 21.51
CA MET A 76 1.17 12.26 21.07
C MET A 76 1.17 11.71 19.64
N LEU A 77 1.88 12.37 18.71
CA LEU A 77 1.96 11.92 17.31
C LEU A 77 2.71 10.59 17.18
N ASN A 78 3.79 10.40 17.96
CA ASN A 78 4.52 9.15 17.97
C ASN A 78 3.69 8.00 18.56
N GLN A 79 2.97 8.24 19.66
CA GLN A 79 2.07 7.25 20.25
C GLN A 79 0.97 6.85 19.27
N SER A 80 0.33 7.82 18.60
CA SER A 80 -0.68 7.54 17.58
C SER A 80 -0.12 6.71 16.44
N PHE A 81 1.05 7.07 15.92
CA PHE A 81 1.69 6.32 14.84
C PHE A 81 2.07 4.89 15.25
N VAL A 82 2.63 4.71 16.46
CA VAL A 82 2.96 3.37 16.99
C VAL A 82 1.70 2.54 17.19
N PHE A 83 0.62 3.15 17.70
CA PHE A 83 -0.66 2.46 17.84
C PHE A 83 -1.20 1.98 16.49
N ASP A 84 -1.21 2.84 15.48
CA ASP A 84 -1.61 2.47 14.12
C ASP A 84 -0.74 1.33 13.58
N LEU A 85 0.59 1.45 13.72
CA LEU A 85 1.52 0.41 13.27
C LEU A 85 1.22 -0.95 13.93
N LEU A 86 1.00 -0.97 15.24
CA LEU A 86 0.66 -2.19 15.99
C LEU A 86 -0.69 -2.76 15.56
N PHE A 87 -1.71 -1.92 15.42
CA PHE A 87 -3.05 -2.35 15.02
C PHE A 87 -3.06 -2.99 13.64
N TYR A 88 -2.46 -2.32 12.64
CA TYR A 88 -2.39 -2.86 11.28
C TYR A 88 -1.48 -4.10 11.19
N ASN A 89 -0.38 -4.13 11.96
CA ASN A 89 0.48 -5.32 12.03
C ASN A 89 -0.25 -6.51 12.63
N LEU A 90 -1.00 -6.31 13.72
CA LEU A 90 -1.85 -7.35 14.31
C LEU A 90 -2.87 -7.86 13.31
N THR A 91 -3.54 -6.97 12.58
CA THR A 91 -4.52 -7.35 11.55
C THR A 91 -3.88 -8.19 10.44
N CYS A 92 -2.71 -7.80 9.94
CA CYS A 92 -1.96 -8.58 8.95
C CYS A 92 -1.60 -9.97 9.50
N THR A 93 -1.11 -10.03 10.74
CA THR A 93 -0.71 -11.29 11.39
C THR A 93 -1.90 -12.22 11.53
N VAL A 94 -3.04 -11.72 12.00
CA VAL A 94 -4.27 -12.51 12.14
C VAL A 94 -4.73 -13.05 10.79
N LEU A 95 -4.74 -12.24 9.73
CA LEU A 95 -5.10 -12.69 8.37
C LEU A 95 -4.14 -13.76 7.84
N LEU A 96 -2.83 -13.63 8.09
CA LEU A 96 -1.85 -14.62 7.71
C LEU A 96 -2.03 -15.95 8.48
N LEU A 97 -2.31 -15.88 9.79
CA LEU A 97 -2.60 -17.07 10.59
C LEU A 97 -3.86 -17.78 10.09
N PHE A 98 -4.93 -17.05 9.77
CA PHE A 98 -6.13 -17.63 9.14
C PHE A 98 -5.80 -18.27 7.80
N SER A 99 -4.96 -17.64 6.98
CA SER A 99 -4.55 -18.19 5.69
C SER A 99 -3.82 -19.52 5.86
N ILE A 100 -2.86 -19.58 6.80
CA ILE A 100 -2.11 -20.81 7.12
C ILE A 100 -3.09 -21.87 7.62
N PHE A 101 -4.00 -21.53 8.52
CA PHE A 101 -5.02 -22.44 9.01
C PHE A 101 -5.86 -23.05 7.88
N PHE A 102 -6.35 -22.23 6.94
CA PHE A 102 -7.13 -22.70 5.81
C PHE A 102 -6.31 -23.55 4.82
N ILE A 103 -5.03 -23.24 4.62
CA ILE A 103 -4.13 -24.07 3.80
C ILE A 103 -3.98 -25.45 4.46
N VAL A 104 -3.68 -25.51 5.76
CA VAL A 104 -3.55 -26.76 6.51
C VAL A 104 -4.86 -27.53 6.49
N LEU A 105 -5.99 -26.86 6.67
CA LEU A 105 -7.31 -27.47 6.57
C LEU A 105 -7.54 -28.11 5.18
N HIS A 106 -7.19 -27.39 4.10
CA HIS A 106 -7.30 -27.92 2.75
C HIS A 106 -6.41 -29.13 2.49
N LEU A 107 -5.17 -29.13 3.03
CA LEU A 107 -4.26 -30.26 2.89
C LEU A 107 -4.79 -31.52 3.59
N ASN A 108 -5.48 -31.37 4.72
CA ASN A 108 -6.08 -32.48 5.46
C ASN A 108 -7.45 -32.90 4.90
N TYR A 109 -8.25 -31.94 4.42
CA TYR A 109 -9.61 -32.18 3.92
C TYR A 109 -9.73 -31.82 2.43
N LYS A 110 -9.17 -32.64 1.56
CA LYS A 110 -9.15 -32.44 0.09
C LYS A 110 -10.53 -32.33 -0.57
N LYS A 111 -11.61 -32.70 0.13
CA LYS A 111 -12.99 -32.59 -0.36
C LYS A 111 -13.52 -31.15 -0.46
N MET A 112 -12.80 -30.16 0.09
CA MET A 112 -13.22 -28.76 0.16
C MET A 112 -12.24 -27.84 -0.60
N PRO A 113 -12.20 -27.90 -1.94
CA PRO A 113 -11.21 -27.12 -2.72
C PRO A 113 -11.44 -25.61 -2.66
N TYR A 114 -12.62 -25.14 -2.24
CA TYR A 114 -12.93 -23.73 -2.10
C TYR A 114 -12.16 -23.06 -0.94
N ILE A 115 -11.78 -23.81 0.09
CA ILE A 115 -11.05 -23.30 1.25
C ILE A 115 -9.69 -22.72 0.83
N LEU A 116 -9.01 -23.34 -0.13
CA LEU A 116 -7.72 -22.85 -0.64
C LEU A 116 -7.86 -21.45 -1.29
N TRP A 117 -8.93 -21.23 -2.03
CA TRP A 117 -9.16 -19.92 -2.67
C TRP A 117 -9.46 -18.83 -1.65
N PHE A 118 -10.13 -19.18 -0.55
CA PHE A 118 -10.31 -18.27 0.57
C PHE A 118 -8.98 -17.94 1.26
N ALA A 119 -8.08 -18.91 1.43
CA ALA A 119 -6.75 -18.67 1.94
C ALA A 119 -5.95 -17.69 1.06
N PHE A 120 -6.00 -17.84 -0.27
CA PHE A 120 -5.36 -16.90 -1.18
C PHE A 120 -5.98 -15.49 -1.12
N THR A 121 -7.28 -15.40 -0.93
CA THR A 121 -7.96 -14.11 -0.71
C THR A 121 -7.42 -13.42 0.54
N THR A 122 -7.34 -14.12 1.67
CA THR A 122 -6.86 -13.55 2.93
C THR A 122 -5.38 -13.17 2.89
N ILE A 123 -4.52 -13.95 2.21
CA ILE A 123 -3.12 -13.58 1.96
C ILE A 123 -3.04 -12.27 1.16
N THR A 124 -3.82 -12.18 0.09
CA THR A 124 -3.78 -11.01 -0.79
C THR A 124 -4.27 -9.75 -0.08
N ILE A 125 -5.30 -9.86 0.78
CA ILE A 125 -5.77 -8.76 1.63
C ILE A 125 -4.70 -8.38 2.65
N SER A 126 -4.01 -9.34 3.26
CA SER A 126 -2.91 -9.06 4.19
C SER A 126 -1.77 -8.30 3.51
N ILE A 127 -1.36 -8.73 2.30
CA ILE A 127 -0.38 -8.00 1.49
C ILE A 127 -0.87 -6.57 1.23
N ARG A 128 -2.13 -6.40 0.85
CA ARG A 128 -2.71 -5.06 0.61
C ARG A 128 -2.59 -4.16 1.84
N ILE A 129 -2.99 -4.64 3.01
CA ILE A 129 -2.90 -3.87 4.27
C ILE A 129 -1.45 -3.51 4.56
N SER A 130 -0.50 -4.42 4.34
CA SER A 130 0.91 -4.19 4.65
C SER A 130 1.60 -3.15 3.74
N VAL A 131 1.09 -2.92 2.52
CA VAL A 131 1.66 -1.93 1.57
C VAL A 131 0.93 -0.59 1.59
N PHE A 132 -0.24 -0.49 2.24
CA PHE A 132 -0.92 0.77 2.49
C PHE A 132 -0.48 1.36 3.84
N TYR A 133 -1.11 2.48 4.24
CA TYR A 133 -0.83 3.08 5.55
C TYR A 133 -0.93 2.03 6.67
N PRO A 134 0.01 1.96 7.58
CA PRO A 134 1.25 2.74 7.79
C PRO A 134 2.50 2.18 7.08
N HIS A 135 2.38 1.48 5.97
CA HIS A 135 3.49 0.95 5.16
C HIS A 135 4.36 -0.11 5.84
N ILE A 136 3.73 -1.04 6.55
CA ILE A 136 4.38 -2.11 7.33
C ILE A 136 5.44 -2.83 6.50
N LEU A 137 5.12 -3.18 5.24
CA LEU A 137 6.05 -3.91 4.36
C LEU A 137 7.34 -3.13 4.12
N ALA A 138 7.27 -1.79 4.04
CA ALA A 138 8.47 -0.98 3.83
C ALA A 138 9.36 -0.92 5.09
N TYR A 139 8.79 -1.08 6.28
CA TYR A 139 9.56 -1.22 7.52
C TYR A 139 10.18 -2.62 7.68
N ILE A 140 9.47 -3.69 7.28
CA ILE A 140 9.97 -5.07 7.34
C ILE A 140 11.03 -5.29 6.26
N TRP A 141 10.81 -4.74 5.07
CA TRP A 141 11.71 -4.88 3.92
C TRP A 141 12.09 -3.53 3.29
N PRO A 142 13.00 -2.76 3.91
CA PRO A 142 13.38 -1.42 3.45
C PRO A 142 13.95 -1.38 2.03
N THR A 143 14.65 -2.45 1.64
CA THR A 143 15.35 -2.57 0.34
C THR A 143 14.44 -3.04 -0.81
N ILE A 144 13.14 -3.28 -0.56
CA ILE A 144 12.21 -3.70 -1.61
C ILE A 144 12.26 -2.73 -2.81
N PRO A 145 12.42 -3.22 -4.07
CA PRO A 145 12.42 -2.34 -5.24
C PRO A 145 11.10 -1.57 -5.35
N TRP A 146 11.16 -0.28 -5.72
CA TRP A 146 9.98 0.57 -5.88
C TRP A 146 8.93 -0.06 -6.80
N LYS A 147 9.35 -0.59 -7.96
CA LYS A 147 8.45 -1.24 -8.91
C LYS A 147 7.71 -2.43 -8.28
N LEU A 148 8.41 -3.27 -7.53
CA LEU A 148 7.79 -4.42 -6.86
C LEU A 148 6.80 -3.96 -5.78
N TYR A 149 7.17 -2.97 -4.96
CA TYR A 149 6.29 -2.39 -3.95
C TYR A 149 5.01 -1.84 -4.59
N PHE A 150 5.15 -1.13 -5.71
CA PHE A 150 4.04 -0.58 -6.48
C PHE A 150 3.13 -1.67 -7.07
N ILE A 151 3.73 -2.72 -7.65
CA ILE A 151 2.98 -3.88 -8.16
C ILE A 151 2.16 -4.51 -7.03
N LEU A 152 2.77 -4.81 -5.88
CA LEU A 152 2.07 -5.39 -4.72
C LEU A 152 0.92 -4.51 -4.24
N ARG A 153 1.14 -3.20 -4.20
CA ARG A 153 0.14 -2.21 -3.78
C ARG A 153 -1.12 -2.25 -4.65
N TYR A 154 -0.96 -2.33 -5.95
CA TYR A 154 -2.07 -2.17 -6.90
C TYR A 154 -2.62 -3.49 -7.42
N SER A 155 -1.81 -4.54 -7.59
CA SER A 155 -2.29 -5.86 -8.02
C SER A 155 -3.04 -6.62 -6.93
N SER A 156 -2.82 -6.30 -5.66
CA SER A 156 -3.49 -6.96 -4.54
C SER A 156 -5.02 -6.87 -4.60
N MET A 157 -5.57 -5.76 -5.10
CA MET A 157 -7.03 -5.60 -5.20
C MET A 157 -7.67 -6.51 -6.25
N PRO A 158 -7.25 -6.49 -7.53
CA PRO A 158 -7.81 -7.39 -8.53
C PRO A 158 -7.51 -8.86 -8.22
N LEU A 159 -6.37 -9.19 -7.61
CA LEU A 159 -6.08 -10.56 -7.17
C LEU A 159 -7.00 -11.02 -6.04
N ALA A 160 -7.27 -10.18 -5.04
CA ALA A 160 -8.23 -10.50 -3.98
C ALA A 160 -9.63 -10.74 -4.55
N ALA A 161 -10.09 -9.86 -5.46
CA ALA A 161 -11.36 -10.01 -6.16
C ALA A 161 -11.41 -11.29 -6.99
N LEU A 162 -10.32 -11.64 -7.70
CA LEU A 162 -10.21 -12.88 -8.47
C LEU A 162 -10.37 -14.12 -7.58
N PHE A 163 -9.57 -14.22 -6.52
CA PHE A 163 -9.60 -15.38 -5.63
C PHE A 163 -10.93 -15.50 -4.89
N PHE A 164 -11.48 -14.38 -4.44
CA PHE A 164 -12.80 -14.34 -3.80
C PHE A 164 -13.93 -14.76 -4.76
N THR A 165 -13.88 -14.33 -6.02
CA THR A 165 -14.87 -14.71 -7.03
C THR A 165 -14.83 -16.22 -7.30
N ILE A 166 -13.62 -16.82 -7.38
CA ILE A 166 -13.45 -18.26 -7.54
C ILE A 166 -13.98 -19.00 -6.31
N PHE A 167 -13.69 -18.48 -5.09
CA PHE A 167 -14.20 -19.01 -3.84
C PHE A 167 -15.73 -19.06 -3.82
N ILE A 168 -16.39 -17.93 -4.11
CA ILE A 168 -17.86 -17.84 -4.16
C ILE A 168 -18.46 -18.79 -5.19
N LYS A 169 -17.89 -18.85 -6.41
CA LYS A 169 -18.36 -19.79 -7.44
C LYS A 169 -18.36 -21.24 -6.96
N LYS A 170 -17.29 -21.64 -6.24
CA LYS A 170 -17.14 -23.02 -5.77
C LYS A 170 -18.06 -23.38 -4.61
N ILE A 171 -18.51 -22.39 -3.81
CA ILE A 171 -19.47 -22.61 -2.72
C ILE A 171 -20.89 -22.66 -3.24
N PHE A 172 -21.29 -21.63 -4.00
CA PHE A 172 -22.69 -21.39 -4.34
C PHE A 172 -23.10 -21.99 -5.70
N ASN A 173 -22.20 -22.65 -6.40
CA ASN A 173 -22.46 -23.25 -7.73
C ASN A 173 -23.19 -22.27 -8.67
N MET A 174 -22.65 -21.05 -8.82
CA MET A 174 -23.28 -19.92 -9.51
C MET A 174 -23.75 -20.29 -10.92
N GLN A 175 -25.02 -20.03 -11.22
CA GLN A 175 -25.63 -20.29 -12.53
C GLN A 175 -25.20 -19.28 -13.61
N TYR A 176 -24.81 -18.06 -13.21
CA TYR A 176 -24.40 -16.97 -14.12
C TYR A 176 -22.94 -17.10 -14.55
N GLN A 177 -22.66 -18.07 -15.42
CA GLN A 177 -21.29 -18.35 -15.88
C GLN A 177 -20.66 -17.16 -16.61
N TYR A 178 -21.44 -16.42 -17.41
CA TYR A 178 -20.92 -15.27 -18.17
C TYR A 178 -20.40 -14.14 -17.27
N VAL A 179 -21.14 -13.83 -16.20
CA VAL A 179 -20.73 -12.82 -15.21
C VAL A 179 -19.44 -13.25 -14.52
N TYR A 180 -19.35 -14.52 -14.11
CA TYR A 180 -18.15 -15.08 -13.51
C TYR A 180 -16.94 -14.96 -14.45
N PHE A 181 -17.05 -15.40 -15.70
CA PHE A 181 -15.95 -15.30 -16.66
C PHE A 181 -15.58 -13.85 -16.95
N GLY A 182 -16.55 -12.95 -17.05
CA GLY A 182 -16.31 -11.53 -17.20
C GLY A 182 -15.44 -10.94 -16.08
N ILE A 183 -15.80 -11.21 -14.82
CA ILE A 183 -15.03 -10.75 -13.64
C ILE A 183 -13.62 -11.35 -13.64
N VAL A 184 -13.48 -12.66 -13.88
CA VAL A 184 -12.18 -13.34 -13.91
C VAL A 184 -11.27 -12.74 -14.98
N ILE A 185 -11.78 -12.55 -16.20
CA ILE A 185 -11.01 -11.95 -17.30
C ILE A 185 -10.60 -10.52 -16.94
N MET A 186 -11.52 -9.70 -16.43
CA MET A 186 -11.22 -8.33 -15.97
C MET A 186 -10.11 -8.30 -14.91
N CYS A 187 -10.16 -9.17 -13.89
CA CYS A 187 -9.15 -9.24 -12.84
C CYS A 187 -7.78 -9.67 -13.39
N ILE A 188 -7.75 -10.65 -14.31
CA ILE A 188 -6.50 -11.12 -14.94
C ILE A 188 -5.90 -10.01 -15.80
N LEU A 189 -6.71 -9.37 -16.67
CA LEU A 189 -6.24 -8.28 -17.52
C LEU A 189 -5.72 -7.08 -16.69
N SER A 190 -6.45 -6.71 -15.63
CA SER A 190 -6.02 -5.65 -14.71
C SER A 190 -4.68 -5.98 -14.05
N THR A 191 -4.53 -7.19 -13.56
CA THR A 191 -3.27 -7.63 -12.92
C THR A 191 -2.12 -7.66 -13.93
N ALA A 192 -2.35 -8.22 -15.13
CA ALA A 192 -1.35 -8.26 -16.20
C ALA A 192 -0.93 -6.85 -16.63
N PHE A 193 -1.89 -5.93 -16.78
CA PHE A 193 -1.63 -4.53 -17.08
C PHE A 193 -0.73 -3.88 -16.04
N ILE A 194 -1.01 -4.07 -14.73
CA ILE A 194 -0.21 -3.51 -13.64
C ILE A 194 1.23 -4.06 -13.64
N VAL A 195 1.43 -5.34 -13.96
CA VAL A 195 2.76 -5.96 -13.95
C VAL A 195 3.63 -5.49 -15.12
N ILE A 196 3.03 -5.34 -16.31
CA ILE A 196 3.74 -5.05 -17.56
C ILE A 196 4.02 -3.56 -17.70
N THR A 197 3.09 -2.70 -17.28
CA THR A 197 3.12 -1.27 -17.57
C THR A 197 4.05 -0.49 -16.61
N PRO A 198 4.69 0.61 -17.05
CA PRO A 198 5.45 1.50 -16.18
C PRO A 198 4.56 2.16 -15.11
N THR A 199 5.12 2.41 -13.92
CA THR A 199 4.39 2.95 -12.75
C THR A 199 3.66 4.25 -13.01
N LEU A 200 4.23 5.15 -13.82
CA LEU A 200 3.62 6.43 -14.17
C LEU A 200 2.28 6.23 -14.92
N ILE A 201 2.26 5.34 -15.91
CA ILE A 201 1.06 5.05 -16.71
C ILE A 201 0.00 4.36 -15.84
N ILE A 202 0.41 3.41 -15.00
CA ILE A 202 -0.51 2.72 -14.08
C ILE A 202 -1.21 3.74 -13.18
N SER A 203 -0.47 4.68 -12.61
CA SER A 203 -1.04 5.70 -11.72
C SER A 203 -2.06 6.62 -12.41
N GLN A 204 -1.99 6.77 -13.74
CA GLN A 204 -2.98 7.51 -14.53
C GLN A 204 -4.29 6.73 -14.72
N TYR A 205 -4.20 5.43 -14.93
CA TYR A 205 -5.37 4.57 -15.23
C TYR A 205 -6.07 4.02 -13.99
N LEU A 206 -5.40 3.98 -12.84
CA LEU A 206 -5.98 3.48 -11.59
C LEU A 206 -7.20 4.28 -11.11
N TYR A 207 -7.32 5.54 -11.49
CA TYR A 207 -8.50 6.35 -11.18
C TYR A 207 -9.77 5.78 -11.82
N ILE A 208 -9.65 5.21 -13.01
CA ILE A 208 -10.77 4.55 -13.71
C ILE A 208 -11.17 3.25 -13.00
N GLN A 209 -10.20 2.51 -12.46
CA GLN A 209 -10.46 1.27 -11.71
C GLN A 209 -11.07 1.49 -10.31
N GLN A 210 -10.83 2.65 -9.69
CA GLN A 210 -11.40 2.99 -8.39
C GLN A 210 -12.79 3.62 -8.50
N ALA A 211 -13.18 4.08 -9.69
CA ALA A 211 -14.48 4.66 -9.98
C ALA A 211 -15.51 3.63 -10.52
N LEU A 212 -15.05 2.41 -10.84
CA LEU A 212 -15.86 1.23 -11.22
C LEU A 212 -16.07 0.30 -10.02
#